data_f534f360a831d8dbba3d78c949c6ce4c
#
_entry.id   f534f360a831d8dbba3d78c949c6ce4c
#
_cell.length_a   1.000
_cell.length_b   1.000
_cell.length_c   1.000
_cell.angle_alpha   90.00
_cell.angle_beta   90.00
_cell.angle_gamma   90.00
#
_symmetry.space_group_name_H-M   'P 1'
#
loop_
_entity.id
_entity.type
_entity.pdbx_description
1 polymer ?
#
loop_
_entity_poly.entity_id
_entity_poly.type
_entity_poly.pdbx_seq_one_letter_code
_entity_poly.pdbx_strand_id
1 'polypeptide(L)'
;MPATSSTIRYGMLLQTKKNKKNQDTTIMKAKYALIALLAITFWGCDDNTAGLGLGMFPGSDQNINGKLSTFDVTTESVHAGKIYAMTNVGYVGKFTDETFGTYQAGFLAELNCPSGMTFPGVYNGTALNDKKKATNIMVDEAGLGDDAIGIYNTDNINDPKRKLIGNIHTIELYLWYSSYFGDSLTACRLSVYALNENLDTKNAYYTDITPEDYYDANTDNSLLGTKAYTAVDLSVKDSIRKLSTYVPSVHVSFRDKAAKEIGKEIIKRANELGVNFDNKEFRKIFKGIYVKSDYGDGTVLYIDQAQMNVVYKCYAVDTLTGVKLEKKVVKEGESKDSTYYGYRTFATTREVIQANQLDNDKDAIQKCINEDTWTYLKSPAGIFTQITLPISQIADSLLNQTAEKRQSDILNAVKLGIPIYNETSDKKFGMSTPSNVLLIRKKYKDSFFEKNQLSDEITSSLFRPTTTSFTQYTFNNITQMINDCLADREKAEKEIHEKGSITIKITDLDGNSKDETVNNIKDWEDLSEWNKFVLIPVLVTTDSSSSNSYYGSSNVISIQHDLKPGYARLKGGKKGTIQDAKGNPVYPAVSYTHLTLPTTSRV
;
A
#
# COMPACT_ATOMS: atom_id res chain seq x y z
N MET A 1 63.89 40.01 -25.85
CA MET A 1 64.18 38.75 -26.54
C MET A 1 64.07 37.62 -25.54
N PRO A 2 63.34 36.51 -25.82
CA PRO A 2 62.94 35.99 -27.12
C PRO A 2 61.39 35.72 -27.20
N ALA A 3 60.87 35.92 -28.39
CA ALA A 3 59.59 35.46 -28.82
C ALA A 3 59.81 34.24 -29.72
N THR A 4 59.50 33.00 -29.25
CA THR A 4 59.35 31.83 -30.08
C THR A 4 58.86 30.63 -29.22
N SER A 5 57.64 30.61 -28.81
CA SER A 5 57.01 29.32 -28.38
C SER A 5 55.50 29.24 -28.48
N SER A 6 54.82 30.26 -29.06
CA SER A 6 53.34 30.24 -29.13
C SER A 6 52.74 29.63 -30.40
N THR A 7 53.54 29.53 -31.48
CA THR A 7 53.01 29.06 -32.78
C THR A 7 52.98 27.54 -32.94
N ILE A 8 53.85 26.81 -32.24
CA ILE A 8 53.90 25.34 -32.29
C ILE A 8 52.78 24.71 -31.42
N ARG A 9 52.38 25.36 -30.33
CA ARG A 9 51.25 24.84 -29.50
C ARG A 9 49.89 25.01 -30.17
N TYR A 10 49.69 26.03 -31.01
CA TYR A 10 48.43 26.25 -31.72
C TYR A 10 48.20 25.25 -32.86
N GLY A 11 49.26 24.84 -33.55
CA GLY A 11 49.17 23.81 -34.61
C GLY A 11 48.81 22.43 -34.07
N MET A 12 49.37 22.07 -32.90
CA MET A 12 49.09 20.77 -32.29
C MET A 12 47.70 20.69 -31.66
N LEU A 13 47.14 21.78 -31.14
CA LEU A 13 45.78 21.88 -30.61
C LEU A 13 44.72 21.83 -31.72
N LEU A 14 45.01 22.31 -32.91
CA LEU A 14 44.11 22.25 -34.07
C LEU A 14 44.09 20.85 -34.68
N GLN A 15 45.22 20.12 -34.70
CA GLN A 15 45.25 18.74 -35.18
C GLN A 15 44.54 17.79 -34.17
N THR A 16 44.73 17.98 -32.86
CA THR A 16 44.02 17.17 -31.86
C THR A 16 42.52 17.45 -31.85
N LYS A 17 42.05 18.69 -32.07
CA LYS A 17 40.62 19.00 -32.22
C LYS A 17 40.01 18.39 -33.49
N LYS A 18 40.78 18.39 -34.61
CA LYS A 18 40.26 17.80 -35.89
C LYS A 18 40.18 16.28 -35.81
N ASN A 19 41.13 15.62 -35.17
CA ASN A 19 41.10 14.18 -34.95
C ASN A 19 39.99 13.76 -33.93
N LYS A 20 39.77 14.56 -32.87
CA LYS A 20 38.69 14.30 -31.92
C LYS A 20 37.31 14.47 -32.56
N LYS A 21 37.12 15.49 -33.41
CA LYS A 21 35.85 15.71 -34.15
C LYS A 21 35.56 14.61 -35.15
N ASN A 22 36.58 14.05 -35.81
CA ASN A 22 36.41 12.90 -36.70
C ASN A 22 36.16 11.59 -35.93
N GLN A 23 36.74 11.39 -34.78
CA GLN A 23 36.47 10.25 -33.91
C GLN A 23 35.04 10.33 -33.35
N ASP A 24 34.59 11.48 -32.87
CA ASP A 24 33.25 11.67 -32.36
C ASP A 24 32.16 11.48 -33.41
N THR A 25 32.41 11.92 -34.67
CA THR A 25 31.49 11.67 -35.77
C THR A 25 31.47 10.22 -36.23
N THR A 26 32.58 9.51 -36.16
CA THR A 26 32.62 8.07 -36.48
C THR A 26 31.93 7.25 -35.39
N ILE A 27 32.15 7.58 -34.10
CA ILE A 27 31.46 6.96 -32.96
C ILE A 27 29.96 7.26 -32.99
N MET A 28 29.54 8.49 -33.36
CA MET A 28 28.12 8.80 -33.52
C MET A 28 27.49 7.99 -34.67
N LYS A 29 28.14 7.90 -35.81
CA LYS A 29 27.65 7.09 -36.93
C LYS A 29 27.57 5.61 -36.60
N ALA A 30 28.52 5.07 -35.83
CA ALA A 30 28.47 3.72 -35.33
C ALA A 30 27.35 3.50 -34.31
N LYS A 31 27.08 4.47 -33.43
CA LYS A 31 25.93 4.41 -32.50
C LYS A 31 24.59 4.43 -33.24
N TYR A 32 24.44 5.25 -34.26
CA TYR A 32 23.21 5.26 -35.04
C TYR A 32 23.06 4.01 -35.93
N ALA A 33 24.16 3.46 -36.43
CA ALA A 33 24.14 2.17 -37.13
C ALA A 33 23.76 1.01 -36.20
N LEU A 34 24.24 1.02 -34.93
CA LEU A 34 23.87 0.02 -33.92
C LEU A 34 22.40 0.17 -33.51
N ILE A 35 21.91 1.40 -33.36
CA ILE A 35 20.50 1.67 -33.05
C ILE A 35 19.60 1.26 -34.22
N ALA A 36 20.02 1.52 -35.47
CA ALA A 36 19.29 1.07 -36.66
C ALA A 36 19.28 -0.45 -36.78
N LEU A 37 20.38 -1.14 -36.44
CA LEU A 37 20.45 -2.59 -36.42
C LEU A 37 19.56 -3.18 -35.33
N LEU A 38 19.53 -2.57 -34.13
CA LEU A 38 18.61 -2.92 -33.05
C LEU A 38 17.14 -2.66 -33.44
N ALA A 39 16.85 -1.57 -34.14
CA ALA A 39 15.49 -1.27 -34.56
C ALA A 39 14.94 -2.29 -35.60
N ILE A 40 15.81 -2.88 -36.42
CA ILE A 40 15.42 -3.95 -37.34
C ILE A 40 15.13 -5.25 -36.63
N THR A 41 15.74 -5.50 -35.47
CA THR A 41 15.47 -6.72 -34.67
C THR A 41 14.15 -6.62 -33.85
N PHE A 42 13.58 -5.41 -33.69
CA PHE A 42 12.29 -5.22 -32.98
C PHE A 42 11.06 -5.20 -33.91
N TRP A 43 11.24 -5.28 -35.23
CA TRP A 43 10.11 -5.31 -36.17
C TRP A 43 9.60 -6.73 -36.47
N GLY A 44 9.92 -7.67 -35.61
CA GLY A 44 9.46 -9.06 -35.71
C GLY A 44 8.82 -9.58 -34.43
N CYS A 45 8.21 -8.72 -33.60
CA CYS A 45 7.30 -9.18 -32.56
C CYS A 45 5.89 -9.35 -33.13
N ASP A 46 5.72 -10.33 -33.95
CA ASP A 46 4.46 -11.04 -34.06
C ASP A 46 4.30 -11.81 -32.71
N ASP A 47 3.15 -11.68 -32.09
CA ASP A 47 2.81 -12.14 -30.73
C ASP A 47 2.83 -13.70 -30.57
N ASN A 48 3.59 -14.37 -31.41
CA ASN A 48 3.69 -15.84 -31.50
C ASN A 48 4.92 -16.40 -30.77
N THR A 49 5.20 -15.87 -29.56
CA THR A 49 6.28 -16.42 -28.71
C THR A 49 6.03 -17.88 -28.27
N ALA A 50 4.80 -18.38 -28.39
CA ALA A 50 4.50 -19.80 -28.22
C ALA A 50 5.17 -20.72 -29.28
N GLY A 51 5.49 -20.15 -30.47
CA GLY A 51 6.19 -20.88 -31.55
C GLY A 51 7.71 -20.87 -31.42
N LEU A 52 8.31 -19.94 -30.67
CA LEU A 52 9.76 -19.81 -30.58
C LEU A 52 10.46 -20.95 -29.81
N GLY A 53 9.73 -21.62 -28.88
CA GLY A 53 10.26 -22.81 -28.18
C GLY A 53 10.28 -24.07 -29.04
N LEU A 54 9.43 -24.16 -30.05
CA LEU A 54 9.31 -25.34 -30.93
C LEU A 54 10.39 -25.38 -32.02
N GLY A 55 10.98 -24.27 -32.41
CA GLY A 55 12.02 -24.20 -33.44
C GLY A 55 13.44 -24.49 -32.94
N MET A 56 13.66 -24.66 -31.63
CA MET A 56 14.99 -24.91 -31.06
C MET A 56 15.34 -26.37 -30.88
N PHE A 57 14.45 -27.31 -31.15
CA PHE A 57 14.72 -28.73 -31.03
C PHE A 57 15.17 -29.34 -32.37
N PRO A 58 16.23 -30.15 -32.39
CA PRO A 58 16.65 -30.84 -33.61
C PRO A 58 15.53 -31.79 -34.08
N GLY A 59 15.09 -31.60 -35.32
CA GLY A 59 13.87 -32.17 -35.89
C GLY A 59 13.94 -33.65 -36.25
N SER A 60 14.49 -34.54 -35.43
CA SER A 60 14.52 -35.96 -35.82
C SER A 60 13.98 -36.99 -34.82
N ASP A 61 13.85 -36.70 -33.50
CA ASP A 61 13.49 -37.76 -32.56
C ASP A 61 12.45 -37.44 -31.46
N GLN A 62 11.84 -36.27 -31.49
CA GLN A 62 10.75 -35.98 -30.53
C GLN A 62 9.60 -35.26 -31.26
N ASN A 63 8.57 -36.00 -31.62
CA ASN A 63 7.30 -35.44 -32.12
C ASN A 63 6.52 -34.73 -30.99
N ILE A 64 7.10 -33.63 -30.46
CA ILE A 64 6.36 -32.74 -29.55
C ILE A 64 5.51 -31.82 -30.41
N ASN A 65 4.22 -32.07 -30.48
CA ASN A 65 3.27 -31.18 -31.17
C ASN A 65 2.64 -30.25 -30.17
N GLY A 66 2.95 -28.91 -30.28
CA GLY A 66 2.28 -27.88 -29.53
C GLY A 66 1.05 -27.38 -30.28
N LYS A 67 -0.11 -27.36 -29.65
CA LYS A 67 -1.33 -26.76 -30.20
C LYS A 67 -1.77 -25.59 -29.34
N LEU A 68 -2.05 -24.46 -29.96
CA LEU A 68 -2.63 -23.28 -29.32
C LEU A 68 -4.15 -23.34 -29.44
N SER A 69 -4.84 -23.18 -28.34
CA SER A 69 -6.30 -23.03 -28.30
C SER A 69 -6.66 -21.76 -27.51
N THR A 70 -7.68 -21.04 -27.96
CA THR A 70 -8.15 -19.80 -27.34
C THR A 70 -9.62 -19.92 -27.02
N PHE A 71 -10.01 -19.46 -25.83
CA PHE A 71 -11.38 -19.45 -25.36
C PHE A 71 -11.75 -18.05 -24.88
N ASP A 72 -12.99 -17.65 -25.10
CA ASP A 72 -13.53 -16.44 -24.52
C ASP A 72 -13.76 -16.60 -23.03
N VAL A 73 -13.58 -15.51 -22.31
CA VAL A 73 -13.72 -15.47 -20.85
C VAL A 73 -14.87 -14.55 -20.50
N THR A 74 -15.76 -15.03 -19.63
CA THR A 74 -16.85 -14.20 -19.13
C THR A 74 -16.37 -13.35 -17.96
N THR A 75 -16.71 -12.07 -17.99
CA THR A 75 -16.39 -11.13 -16.91
C THR A 75 -17.66 -10.42 -16.44
N GLU A 76 -17.69 -10.07 -15.16
CA GLU A 76 -18.75 -9.28 -14.57
C GLU A 76 -18.20 -8.34 -13.50
N SER A 77 -18.82 -7.16 -13.35
CA SER A 77 -18.57 -6.28 -12.23
C SER A 77 -19.23 -6.83 -10.98
N VAL A 78 -18.50 -6.96 -9.89
CA VAL A 78 -19.05 -7.40 -8.62
C VAL A 78 -18.70 -6.41 -7.52
N HIS A 79 -19.55 -6.29 -6.53
CA HIS A 79 -19.26 -5.47 -5.37
C HIS A 79 -18.00 -6.00 -4.67
N ALA A 80 -17.06 -5.13 -4.35
CA ALA A 80 -15.85 -5.55 -3.62
C ALA A 80 -16.18 -6.04 -2.20
N GLY A 81 -17.34 -5.63 -1.66
CA GLY A 81 -17.72 -5.87 -0.29
C GLY A 81 -16.81 -5.14 0.69
N LYS A 82 -16.76 -5.65 1.90
CA LYS A 82 -15.76 -5.24 2.87
C LYS A 82 -14.40 -5.82 2.47
N ILE A 83 -13.37 -5.01 2.47
CA ILE A 83 -12.01 -5.45 2.19
C ILE A 83 -11.13 -5.31 3.42
N TYR A 84 -10.10 -6.13 3.52
CA TYR A 84 -9.15 -6.08 4.63
C TYR A 84 -8.49 -4.71 4.69
N ALA A 85 -8.61 -4.03 5.83
CA ALA A 85 -8.32 -2.61 5.99
C ALA A 85 -7.04 -2.30 6.76
N MET A 86 -6.34 -3.32 7.28
CA MET A 86 -5.08 -3.13 8.00
C MET A 86 -3.96 -2.84 7.01
N THR A 87 -3.47 -1.61 7.02
CA THR A 87 -2.38 -1.15 6.15
C THR A 87 -1.44 -0.23 6.92
N ASN A 88 -0.23 -0.01 6.37
CA ASN A 88 0.73 0.92 6.96
C ASN A 88 0.45 2.39 6.60
N VAL A 89 -0.53 2.65 5.74
CA VAL A 89 -0.92 3.99 5.29
C VAL A 89 -2.34 4.28 5.75
N GLY A 90 -2.53 5.42 6.42
CA GLY A 90 -3.84 5.93 6.79
C GLY A 90 -4.40 6.82 5.69
N TYR A 91 -5.68 6.66 5.37
CA TYR A 91 -6.35 7.49 4.37
C TYR A 91 -7.36 8.41 5.07
N VAL A 92 -7.30 9.71 4.77
CA VAL A 92 -8.25 10.68 5.31
C VAL A 92 -8.62 11.73 4.28
N GLY A 93 -9.91 11.96 4.12
CA GLY A 93 -10.44 12.95 3.18
C GLY A 93 -11.74 12.49 2.54
N LYS A 94 -12.23 13.32 1.62
CA LYS A 94 -13.45 13.07 0.86
C LYS A 94 -13.24 13.49 -0.59
N PHE A 95 -13.83 12.73 -1.49
CA PHE A 95 -13.77 12.97 -2.92
C PHE A 95 -15.06 12.51 -3.59
N THR A 96 -15.62 13.34 -4.48
CA THR A 96 -16.81 13.01 -5.27
C THR A 96 -16.46 12.90 -6.74
N ASP A 97 -16.76 11.75 -7.34
CA ASP A 97 -16.64 11.45 -8.77
C ASP A 97 -18.02 11.41 -9.44
N GLU A 98 -18.10 11.85 -10.69
CA GLU A 98 -19.36 11.88 -11.44
C GLU A 98 -19.93 10.47 -11.73
N THR A 99 -19.06 9.46 -11.81
CA THR A 99 -19.45 8.08 -12.15
C THR A 99 -19.67 7.24 -10.90
N PHE A 100 -18.75 7.36 -9.92
CA PHE A 100 -18.71 6.49 -8.74
C PHE A 100 -19.27 7.14 -7.48
N GLY A 101 -19.75 8.40 -7.57
CA GLY A 101 -20.30 9.11 -6.43
C GLY A 101 -19.24 9.49 -5.40
N THR A 102 -19.67 9.63 -4.16
CA THR A 102 -18.83 10.10 -3.06
C THR A 102 -18.01 8.94 -2.48
N TYR A 103 -16.74 9.23 -2.21
CA TYR A 103 -15.83 8.42 -1.43
C TYR A 103 -15.34 9.22 -0.23
N GLN A 104 -15.37 8.64 0.95
CA GLN A 104 -14.88 9.23 2.20
C GLN A 104 -14.01 8.23 2.95
N ALA A 105 -12.90 8.72 3.50
CA ALA A 105 -11.95 7.93 4.25
C ALA A 105 -11.63 8.55 5.62
N GLY A 106 -11.40 7.68 6.59
CA GLY A 106 -10.84 7.94 7.89
C GLY A 106 -10.04 6.72 8.35
N PHE A 107 -9.29 6.84 9.44
CA PHE A 107 -8.53 5.71 9.96
C PHE A 107 -8.38 5.72 11.47
N LEU A 108 -8.35 4.52 12.04
CA LEU A 108 -8.00 4.26 13.43
C LEU A 108 -6.54 3.84 13.49
N ALA A 109 -5.80 4.28 14.49
CA ALA A 109 -4.41 3.90 14.66
C ALA A 109 -3.99 3.85 16.13
N GLU A 110 -3.27 2.82 16.49
CA GLU A 110 -2.49 2.78 17.72
C GLU A 110 -1.15 3.49 17.51
N LEU A 111 -0.55 3.97 18.59
CA LEU A 111 0.79 4.56 18.58
C LEU A 111 1.75 3.66 19.35
N ASN A 112 2.94 3.49 18.83
CA ASN A 112 4.01 2.74 19.46
C ASN A 112 4.77 3.62 20.46
N CYS A 113 5.06 3.04 21.62
CA CYS A 113 5.89 3.64 22.66
C CYS A 113 7.24 2.91 22.72
N PRO A 114 8.36 3.60 22.49
CA PRO A 114 9.67 3.01 22.72
C PRO A 114 9.84 2.56 24.15
N SER A 115 10.35 1.34 24.36
CA SER A 115 10.55 0.78 25.71
C SER A 115 11.56 1.59 26.53
N GLY A 116 11.29 1.73 27.80
CA GLY A 116 12.18 2.44 28.73
C GLY A 116 12.17 3.95 28.58
N MET A 117 11.11 4.53 28.02
CA MET A 117 10.97 5.97 27.88
C MET A 117 10.85 6.64 29.26
N THR A 118 11.65 7.65 29.49
CA THR A 118 11.65 8.47 30.72
C THR A 118 11.48 9.95 30.41
N PHE A 119 11.00 10.71 31.40
CA PHE A 119 10.86 12.16 31.35
C PHE A 119 11.66 12.79 32.50
N PRO A 120 12.44 13.85 32.28
CA PRO A 120 12.61 14.55 31.00
C PRO A 120 13.58 13.85 30.03
N GLY A 121 14.28 12.81 30.42
CA GLY A 121 15.37 12.21 29.67
C GLY A 121 16.67 13.02 29.72
N VAL A 122 17.78 12.34 29.66
CA VAL A 122 19.12 12.93 29.71
C VAL A 122 19.47 13.47 28.32
N TYR A 123 19.65 14.78 28.22
CA TYR A 123 20.23 15.39 27.02
C TYR A 123 21.77 15.27 27.09
N ASN A 124 22.39 14.47 26.23
CA ASN A 124 23.82 14.56 25.99
C ASN A 124 24.09 15.87 25.24
N GLY A 125 24.60 16.84 25.96
CA GLY A 125 24.63 18.23 25.60
C GLY A 125 25.54 18.64 24.45
N THR A 126 25.12 18.39 23.23
CA THR A 126 25.68 19.11 22.07
C THR A 126 25.02 20.47 21.84
N ALA A 127 23.86 20.73 22.46
CA ALA A 127 23.16 22.01 22.29
C ALA A 127 23.62 23.14 23.24
N LEU A 128 24.31 22.83 24.31
CA LEU A 128 24.81 23.80 25.29
C LEU A 128 26.34 23.80 25.28
N ASN A 129 26.98 24.14 24.24
CA ASN A 129 28.43 24.45 24.03
C ASN A 129 29.47 23.95 25.09
N ASP A 130 29.09 23.07 26.00
CA ASP A 130 29.95 22.50 27.02
C ASP A 130 29.95 20.97 26.88
N LYS A 131 31.00 20.51 26.21
CA LYS A 131 31.17 19.15 25.68
C LYS A 131 31.23 18.02 26.71
N LYS A 132 30.96 18.27 28.00
CA LYS A 132 31.18 17.29 29.06
C LYS A 132 30.06 17.11 30.09
N LYS A 133 28.95 17.83 29.98
CA LYS A 133 27.90 17.77 30.99
C LYS A 133 26.59 17.26 30.39
N ALA A 134 26.14 16.11 30.85
CA ALA A 134 24.78 15.69 30.63
C ALA A 134 23.86 16.65 31.40
N THR A 135 22.89 17.26 30.74
CA THR A 135 21.97 18.25 31.34
C THR A 135 20.59 17.67 31.48
N ASN A 136 20.09 17.56 32.68
CA ASN A 136 18.67 17.34 32.95
C ASN A 136 17.96 18.67 32.89
N ILE A 137 16.71 18.65 32.48
CA ILE A 137 15.90 19.83 32.27
C ILE A 137 14.79 19.89 33.34
N MET A 138 14.67 21.01 34.07
CA MET A 138 13.74 21.20 35.21
C MET A 138 12.77 22.35 34.98
N VAL A 139 11.65 22.34 35.68
CA VAL A 139 10.58 23.35 35.63
C VAL A 139 10.57 24.21 36.88
N ASP A 140 10.11 25.45 36.71
CA ASP A 140 9.84 26.38 37.79
C ASP A 140 8.66 25.92 38.64
N GLU A 141 8.88 25.64 39.89
CA GLU A 141 7.82 25.28 40.85
C GLU A 141 6.77 26.40 41.00
N ALA A 142 7.18 27.66 40.87
CA ALA A 142 6.27 28.82 40.97
C ALA A 142 5.36 29.00 39.75
N GLY A 143 5.74 28.46 38.58
CA GLY A 143 4.96 28.57 37.33
C GLY A 143 4.03 27.40 37.05
N LEU A 144 4.01 26.39 37.93
CA LEU A 144 3.31 25.14 37.67
C LEU A 144 1.82 25.17 38.08
N GLY A 145 1.42 26.05 39.02
CA GLY A 145 0.07 26.03 39.58
C GLY A 145 -0.31 24.65 40.15
N ASP A 146 -1.59 24.50 40.48
CA ASP A 146 -2.14 23.24 41.02
C ASP A 146 -2.19 22.09 40.01
N ASP A 147 -1.94 22.37 38.73
CA ASP A 147 -1.94 21.41 37.59
C ASP A 147 -0.55 20.89 37.25
N ALA A 148 0.42 21.07 38.12
CA ALA A 148 1.80 20.63 37.89
C ALA A 148 1.89 19.12 37.67
N ILE A 149 2.45 18.73 36.54
CA ILE A 149 2.70 17.35 36.22
C ILE A 149 4.10 17.00 36.67
N GLY A 150 4.19 16.10 37.64
CA GLY A 150 5.43 15.74 38.30
C GLY A 150 6.46 15.04 37.43
N ILE A 151 7.22 15.82 36.64
CA ILE A 151 8.48 15.32 36.07
C ILE A 151 9.56 15.53 37.13
N TYR A 152 10.23 14.46 37.51
CA TYR A 152 11.26 14.50 38.53
C TYR A 152 12.66 14.26 37.94
N ASN A 153 13.69 14.83 38.58
CA ASN A 153 15.09 14.69 38.15
C ASN A 153 15.65 13.27 38.39
N THR A 154 14.96 12.44 39.13
CA THR A 154 15.31 11.05 39.41
C THR A 154 14.05 10.22 39.63
N ASP A 155 14.05 9.00 39.15
CA ASP A 155 12.96 8.06 39.35
C ASP A 155 12.94 7.46 40.75
N ASN A 156 14.04 7.61 41.50
CA ASN A 156 14.13 7.11 42.86
C ASN A 156 13.32 7.99 43.83
N ILE A 157 12.18 7.48 44.25
CA ILE A 157 11.26 8.14 45.21
C ILE A 157 11.93 8.48 46.54
N ASN A 158 12.93 7.72 46.93
CA ASN A 158 13.64 7.89 48.19
C ASN A 158 14.90 8.75 48.07
N ASP A 159 15.19 9.29 46.90
CA ASP A 159 16.33 10.18 46.73
C ASP A 159 16.03 11.54 47.40
N PRO A 160 16.82 11.94 48.43
CA PRO A 160 16.63 13.23 49.09
C PRO A 160 16.85 14.43 48.16
N LYS A 161 17.42 14.22 46.96
CA LYS A 161 17.62 15.23 45.94
C LYS A 161 16.52 15.19 44.85
N ARG A 162 15.50 14.34 45.06
CA ARG A 162 14.36 14.27 44.13
C ARG A 162 13.62 15.60 44.11
N LYS A 163 13.58 16.24 42.94
CA LYS A 163 12.91 17.52 42.74
C LYS A 163 12.02 17.43 41.52
N LEU A 164 10.89 18.13 41.60
CA LEU A 164 10.00 18.35 40.46
C LEU A 164 10.71 19.16 39.40
N ILE A 165 10.74 18.68 38.15
CA ILE A 165 11.56 19.27 37.11
C ILE A 165 10.82 19.55 35.79
N GLY A 166 9.53 19.22 35.65
CA GLY A 166 8.88 19.43 34.37
C GLY A 166 7.37 19.59 34.41
N ASN A 167 6.85 20.21 33.35
CA ASN A 167 5.43 20.46 33.12
C ASN A 167 5.09 20.18 31.67
N ILE A 168 3.89 19.64 31.41
CA ILE A 168 3.35 19.50 30.06
C ILE A 168 3.04 20.89 29.53
N HIS A 169 3.55 21.15 28.32
CA HIS A 169 3.20 22.34 27.55
C HIS A 169 2.01 22.05 26.65
N THR A 170 2.11 21.02 25.81
CA THR A 170 1.06 20.61 24.88
C THR A 170 1.32 19.19 24.38
N ILE A 171 0.32 18.61 23.69
CA ILE A 171 0.52 17.41 22.86
C ILE A 171 0.23 17.80 21.42
N GLU A 172 1.16 17.52 20.55
CA GLU A 172 1.13 17.83 19.13
C GLU A 172 1.09 16.53 18.31
N LEU A 173 0.12 16.44 17.40
CA LEU A 173 0.02 15.32 16.45
C LEU A 173 0.40 15.80 15.06
N TYR A 174 1.35 15.15 14.46
CA TYR A 174 1.76 15.36 13.07
C TYR A 174 1.30 14.17 12.24
N LEU A 175 0.49 14.43 11.23
CA LEU A 175 0.07 13.47 10.23
C LEU A 175 0.93 13.70 8.99
N TRP A 176 2.01 12.94 8.89
CA TRP A 176 2.97 13.05 7.79
C TRP A 176 2.47 12.32 6.56
N TYR A 177 2.60 12.92 5.38
CA TYR A 177 2.22 12.30 4.10
C TYR A 177 3.18 12.67 2.99
N SER A 178 3.43 11.73 2.08
CA SER A 178 4.26 11.95 0.90
C SER A 178 3.43 12.21 -0.34
N SER A 179 2.16 11.82 -0.33
CA SER A 179 1.26 11.93 -1.46
C SER A 179 -0.20 12.11 -1.05
N TYR A 180 -1.01 12.55 -1.99
CA TYR A 180 -2.44 12.75 -1.86
C TYR A 180 -3.13 12.56 -3.21
N PHE A 181 -4.44 12.38 -3.21
CA PHE A 181 -5.29 12.41 -4.39
C PHE A 181 -6.10 13.69 -4.43
N GLY A 182 -6.31 14.24 -5.63
CA GLY A 182 -7.23 15.35 -5.87
C GLY A 182 -6.60 16.73 -5.89
N ASP A 183 -7.39 17.76 -5.53
CA ASP A 183 -6.95 19.17 -5.59
C ASP A 183 -6.08 19.53 -4.39
N SER A 184 -4.91 20.06 -4.67
CA SER A 184 -3.93 20.48 -3.66
C SER A 184 -4.36 21.64 -2.78
N LEU A 185 -5.32 22.45 -3.22
CA LEU A 185 -5.73 23.69 -2.57
C LEU A 185 -7.17 23.64 -2.03
N THR A 186 -7.87 22.54 -2.18
CA THR A 186 -9.18 22.35 -1.57
C THR A 186 -9.07 22.49 -0.06
N ALA A 187 -9.90 23.38 0.51
CA ALA A 187 -9.97 23.56 1.95
C ALA A 187 -10.67 22.36 2.59
N CYS A 188 -9.94 21.65 3.43
CA CYS A 188 -10.42 20.50 4.18
C CYS A 188 -10.29 20.72 5.68
N ARG A 189 -11.02 19.93 6.46
CA ARG A 189 -10.91 19.88 7.92
C ARG A 189 -10.97 18.43 8.38
N LEU A 190 -10.12 18.10 9.33
CA LEU A 190 -10.16 16.83 10.02
C LEU A 190 -10.26 17.02 11.53
N SER A 191 -10.83 16.03 12.20
CA SER A 191 -10.89 15.91 13.65
C SER A 191 -10.21 14.64 14.10
N VAL A 192 -9.57 14.71 15.25
CA VAL A 192 -8.88 13.60 15.88
C VAL A 192 -9.55 13.29 17.21
N TYR A 193 -9.93 12.03 17.39
CA TYR A 193 -10.57 11.53 18.61
C TYR A 193 -9.68 10.51 19.29
N ALA A 194 -9.71 10.48 20.63
CA ALA A 194 -9.06 9.41 21.41
C ALA A 194 -9.90 8.14 21.37
N LEU A 195 -9.27 6.99 21.18
CA LEU A 195 -9.93 5.70 21.33
C LEU A 195 -10.20 5.38 22.80
N ASN A 196 -11.38 4.84 23.06
CA ASN A 196 -11.79 4.36 24.39
C ASN A 196 -11.66 2.83 24.53
N GLU A 197 -11.49 2.12 23.39
CA GLU A 197 -11.23 0.69 23.32
C GLU A 197 -9.91 0.40 22.58
N ASN A 198 -9.22 -0.68 22.99
CA ASN A 198 -8.02 -1.14 22.29
C ASN A 198 -8.39 -1.88 21.02
N LEU A 199 -7.59 -1.71 19.98
CA LEU A 199 -7.63 -2.59 18.84
C LEU A 199 -6.98 -3.95 19.21
N ASP A 200 -7.62 -5.05 18.82
CA ASP A 200 -7.11 -6.40 19.14
C ASP A 200 -6.40 -7.01 17.92
N THR A 201 -5.15 -7.43 18.11
CA THR A 201 -4.34 -8.09 17.07
C THR A 201 -4.91 -9.42 16.58
N LYS A 202 -5.85 -10.00 17.31
CA LYS A 202 -6.53 -11.25 16.93
C LYS A 202 -7.68 -11.02 15.95
N ASN A 203 -8.13 -9.78 15.82
CA ASN A 203 -9.23 -9.42 14.95
C ASN A 203 -8.71 -9.00 13.56
N ALA A 204 -9.43 -9.42 12.54
CA ALA A 204 -9.29 -8.85 11.20
C ALA A 204 -10.17 -7.59 11.13
N TYR A 205 -9.59 -6.48 10.69
CA TYR A 205 -10.31 -5.23 10.49
C TYR A 205 -10.57 -5.02 9.00
N TYR A 206 -11.80 -4.64 8.69
CA TYR A 206 -12.26 -4.39 7.33
C TYR A 206 -12.69 -2.93 7.16
N THR A 207 -12.83 -2.49 5.92
CA THR A 207 -13.15 -1.09 5.58
C THR A 207 -14.51 -0.62 6.06
N ASP A 208 -15.41 -1.53 6.42
CA ASP A 208 -16.73 -1.28 7.01
C ASP A 208 -16.70 -1.16 8.54
N ILE A 209 -15.49 -1.09 9.14
CA ILE A 209 -15.36 -0.85 10.59
C ILE A 209 -16.18 0.37 10.99
N THR A 210 -16.92 0.25 12.10
CA THR A 210 -17.70 1.32 12.70
C THR A 210 -16.82 2.02 13.74
N PRO A 211 -16.24 3.21 13.44
CA PRO A 211 -15.34 3.87 14.38
C PRO A 211 -16.00 4.22 15.71
N GLU A 212 -17.33 4.44 15.70
CA GLU A 212 -18.14 4.79 16.86
C GLU A 212 -18.11 3.71 17.96
N ASP A 213 -17.76 2.46 17.63
CA ASP A 213 -17.55 1.39 18.59
C ASP A 213 -16.25 1.58 19.41
N TYR A 214 -15.33 2.42 18.94
CA TYR A 214 -14.00 2.62 19.49
C TYR A 214 -13.78 3.99 20.11
N TYR A 215 -14.69 4.96 19.95
CA TYR A 215 -14.62 6.28 20.58
C TYR A 215 -16.01 6.79 20.92
N ASP A 216 -16.11 7.70 21.87
CA ASP A 216 -17.37 8.34 22.23
C ASP A 216 -17.50 9.72 21.56
N ALA A 217 -18.31 9.79 20.50
CA ALA A 217 -18.54 11.02 19.75
C ALA A 217 -19.33 12.08 20.56
N ASN A 218 -20.01 11.69 21.65
CA ASN A 218 -20.87 12.57 22.44
C ASN A 218 -20.14 13.20 23.62
N THR A 219 -18.88 12.82 23.89
CA THR A 219 -18.12 13.38 25.00
C THR A 219 -17.09 14.40 24.53
N ASP A 220 -17.06 15.58 25.16
CA ASP A 220 -16.04 16.60 24.94
C ASP A 220 -14.60 16.09 25.19
N ASN A 221 -14.46 15.00 25.94
CA ASN A 221 -13.18 14.41 26.29
C ASN A 221 -12.58 13.54 25.18
N SER A 222 -13.40 13.00 24.26
CA SER A 222 -12.92 12.17 23.14
C SER A 222 -12.26 13.00 22.06
N LEU A 223 -12.73 14.23 21.82
CA LEU A 223 -12.16 15.11 20.80
C LEU A 223 -10.82 15.68 21.28
N LEU A 224 -9.73 15.21 20.66
CA LEU A 224 -8.38 15.66 20.95
C LEU A 224 -8.07 17.00 20.28
N GLY A 225 -8.46 17.17 19.03
CA GLY A 225 -8.23 18.40 18.27
C GLY A 225 -8.85 18.38 16.90
N THR A 226 -8.90 19.54 16.28
CA THR A 226 -9.43 19.75 14.93
C THR A 226 -8.48 20.65 14.15
N LYS A 227 -8.29 20.37 12.85
CA LYS A 227 -7.40 21.16 11.99
C LYS A 227 -8.02 21.38 10.62
N ALA A 228 -8.08 22.63 10.19
CA ALA A 228 -8.29 22.97 8.78
C ALA A 228 -6.95 22.92 8.04
N TYR A 229 -6.96 22.36 6.82
CA TYR A 229 -5.75 22.17 6.03
C TYR A 229 -6.05 22.22 4.52
N THR A 230 -4.99 22.35 3.75
CA THR A 230 -4.92 22.07 2.31
C THR A 230 -3.79 21.07 2.08
N ALA A 231 -3.84 20.25 1.02
CA ALA A 231 -2.77 19.27 0.76
C ALA A 231 -1.42 19.92 0.43
N VAL A 232 -1.41 21.17 0.01
CA VAL A 232 -0.20 21.98 -0.11
C VAL A 232 -0.31 23.16 0.84
N ASP A 233 0.53 23.18 1.88
CA ASP A 233 0.58 24.29 2.83
C ASP A 233 1.30 25.50 2.21
N LEU A 234 0.52 26.50 1.81
CA LEU A 234 1.04 27.74 1.23
C LEU A 234 1.67 28.68 2.26
N SER A 235 1.51 28.46 3.56
CA SER A 235 2.19 29.23 4.60
C SER A 235 3.69 28.91 4.65
N VAL A 236 4.10 27.72 4.19
CA VAL A 236 5.48 27.31 4.04
C VAL A 236 6.06 27.92 2.76
N LYS A 237 7.20 28.57 2.86
CA LYS A 237 7.87 29.19 1.70
C LYS A 237 8.16 28.16 0.61
N ASP A 238 7.97 28.54 -0.64
CA ASP A 238 8.19 27.68 -1.81
C ASP A 238 9.62 27.10 -1.87
N SER A 239 10.62 27.88 -1.45
CA SER A 239 12.01 27.43 -1.34
C SER A 239 12.20 26.26 -0.35
N ILE A 240 11.37 26.19 0.70
CA ILE A 240 11.40 25.11 1.68
C ILE A 240 10.64 23.90 1.13
N ARG A 241 9.46 24.12 0.53
CA ARG A 241 8.66 23.04 -0.05
C ARG A 241 9.35 22.27 -1.17
N LYS A 242 10.32 22.93 -1.86
CA LYS A 242 11.13 22.33 -2.92
C LYS A 242 12.36 21.55 -2.43
N LEU A 243 12.65 21.58 -1.13
CA LEU A 243 13.76 20.79 -0.58
C LEU A 243 13.38 19.30 -0.60
N SER A 244 14.33 18.46 -0.99
CA SER A 244 14.17 17.00 -0.97
C SER A 244 13.95 16.42 0.44
N THR A 245 14.26 17.19 1.48
CA THR A 245 14.06 16.84 2.88
C THR A 245 12.72 17.34 3.45
N TYR A 246 11.96 18.12 2.67
CA TYR A 246 10.64 18.59 3.10
C TYR A 246 9.61 17.48 2.98
N VAL A 247 8.97 17.15 4.10
CA VAL A 247 7.82 16.25 4.15
C VAL A 247 6.63 17.05 4.64
N PRO A 248 5.52 17.12 3.89
CA PRO A 248 4.33 17.81 4.34
C PRO A 248 3.63 17.07 5.49
N SER A 249 2.96 17.81 6.37
CA SER A 249 2.18 17.24 7.46
C SER A 249 0.97 18.11 7.80
N VAL A 250 -0.09 17.48 8.29
CA VAL A 250 -1.16 18.18 8.98
C VAL A 250 -0.83 18.18 10.48
N HIS A 251 -0.66 19.36 11.05
CA HIS A 251 -0.29 19.53 12.45
C HIS A 251 -1.54 19.84 13.28
N VAL A 252 -1.86 18.98 14.24
CA VAL A 252 -3.01 19.09 15.13
C VAL A 252 -2.52 19.24 16.56
N SER A 253 -2.78 20.40 17.19
CA SER A 253 -2.54 20.57 18.62
C SER A 253 -3.73 20.01 19.39
N PHE A 254 -3.48 19.22 20.42
CA PHE A 254 -4.54 18.71 21.29
C PHE A 254 -5.15 19.85 22.10
N ARG A 255 -6.43 19.72 22.42
CA ARG A 255 -7.12 20.63 23.33
C ARG A 255 -6.41 20.62 24.69
N ASP A 256 -6.25 21.78 25.32
CA ASP A 256 -5.47 21.93 26.55
C ASP A 256 -5.85 20.93 27.65
N LYS A 257 -7.14 20.71 27.88
CA LYS A 257 -7.64 19.75 28.86
C LYS A 257 -7.16 18.32 28.54
N ALA A 258 -7.36 17.88 27.28
CA ALA A 258 -6.95 16.55 26.84
C ALA A 258 -5.42 16.37 26.89
N ALA A 259 -4.67 17.39 26.45
CA ALA A 259 -3.20 17.36 26.50
C ALA A 259 -2.68 17.21 27.94
N LYS A 260 -3.25 17.98 28.88
CA LYS A 260 -2.86 17.94 30.29
C LYS A 260 -3.20 16.58 30.93
N GLU A 261 -4.40 16.05 30.73
CA GLU A 261 -4.85 14.78 31.31
C GLU A 261 -4.03 13.60 30.78
N ILE A 262 -3.93 13.48 29.46
CA ILE A 262 -3.18 12.39 28.81
C ILE A 262 -1.69 12.50 29.12
N GLY A 263 -1.11 13.67 28.98
CA GLY A 263 0.31 13.90 29.24
C GLY A 263 0.69 13.64 30.69
N LYS A 264 -0.16 14.00 31.64
CA LYS A 264 0.02 13.74 33.08
C LYS A 264 0.14 12.24 33.36
N GLU A 265 -0.81 11.46 32.84
CA GLU A 265 -0.79 10.01 33.04
C GLU A 265 0.39 9.33 32.35
N ILE A 266 0.77 9.77 31.13
CA ILE A 266 1.94 9.23 30.43
C ILE A 266 3.22 9.49 31.26
N ILE A 267 3.45 10.73 31.68
CA ILE A 267 4.66 11.09 32.43
C ILE A 267 4.70 10.38 33.78
N LYS A 268 3.59 10.38 34.52
CA LYS A 268 3.47 9.69 35.80
C LYS A 268 3.83 8.22 35.65
N ARG A 269 3.22 7.53 34.70
CA ARG A 269 3.42 6.10 34.50
C ARG A 269 4.82 5.78 34.00
N ALA A 270 5.36 6.58 33.08
CA ALA A 270 6.73 6.43 32.60
C ALA A 270 7.75 6.59 33.74
N ASN A 271 7.56 7.56 34.62
CA ASN A 271 8.46 7.78 35.75
C ASN A 271 8.30 6.71 36.86
N GLU A 272 7.08 6.18 37.08
CA GLU A 272 6.85 5.08 38.00
C GLU A 272 7.51 3.77 37.58
N LEU A 273 7.45 3.44 36.29
CA LEU A 273 7.92 2.19 35.72
C LEU A 273 9.36 2.23 35.20
N GLY A 274 9.86 3.42 34.84
CA GLY A 274 11.21 3.60 34.30
C GLY A 274 11.46 2.70 33.10
N VAL A 275 12.45 1.82 33.19
CA VAL A 275 12.83 0.88 32.13
C VAL A 275 11.73 -0.12 31.74
N ASN A 276 10.74 -0.31 32.59
CA ASN A 276 9.61 -1.20 32.35
C ASN A 276 8.41 -0.50 31.68
N PHE A 277 8.51 0.79 31.40
CA PHE A 277 7.49 1.50 30.63
C PHE A 277 7.62 1.10 29.15
N ASP A 278 6.64 0.38 28.67
CA ASP A 278 6.60 -0.20 27.32
C ASP A 278 5.28 0.12 26.61
N ASN A 279 5.12 -0.39 25.42
CA ASN A 279 3.92 -0.20 24.61
C ASN A 279 2.65 -0.73 25.28
N LYS A 280 2.74 -1.82 26.03
CA LYS A 280 1.58 -2.41 26.75
C LYS A 280 1.10 -1.48 27.89
N GLU A 281 2.03 -0.90 28.63
CA GLU A 281 1.71 0.06 29.70
C GLU A 281 1.19 1.39 29.13
N PHE A 282 1.76 1.84 28.02
CA PHE A 282 1.31 3.03 27.31
C PHE A 282 -0.13 2.89 26.80
N ARG A 283 -0.50 1.76 26.22
CA ARG A 283 -1.87 1.49 25.74
C ARG A 283 -2.94 1.46 26.83
N LYS A 284 -2.58 1.29 28.08
CA LYS A 284 -3.53 1.43 29.20
C LYS A 284 -3.94 2.89 29.42
N ILE A 285 -3.07 3.83 29.03
CA ILE A 285 -3.29 5.28 29.16
C ILE A 285 -3.89 5.84 27.87
N PHE A 286 -3.29 5.50 26.74
CA PHE A 286 -3.65 6.03 25.44
C PHE A 286 -3.81 4.89 24.43
N LYS A 287 -5.05 4.55 24.12
CA LYS A 287 -5.38 3.37 23.31
C LYS A 287 -5.19 3.60 21.82
N GLY A 288 -5.14 4.86 21.37
CA GLY A 288 -4.96 5.24 19.99
C GLY A 288 -5.78 6.43 19.59
N ILE A 289 -5.85 6.67 18.28
CA ILE A 289 -6.57 7.79 17.65
C ILE A 289 -7.50 7.32 16.56
N TYR A 290 -8.61 8.03 16.37
CA TYR A 290 -9.41 8.01 15.16
C TYR A 290 -9.27 9.37 14.47
N VAL A 291 -8.87 9.35 13.19
CA VAL A 291 -8.75 10.54 12.35
C VAL A 291 -9.89 10.55 11.34
N LYS A 292 -10.77 11.55 11.47
CA LYS A 292 -12.01 11.71 10.69
C LYS A 292 -11.95 12.92 9.79
N SER A 293 -12.41 12.77 8.54
CA SER A 293 -12.67 13.90 7.65
C SER A 293 -14.03 14.50 7.98
N ASP A 294 -14.04 15.78 8.39
CA ASP A 294 -15.27 16.50 8.77
C ASP A 294 -15.80 17.40 7.67
N TYR A 295 -14.91 17.99 6.88
CA TYR A 295 -15.26 18.99 5.88
C TYR A 295 -14.27 18.98 4.72
N GLY A 296 -14.75 19.36 3.53
CA GLY A 296 -14.00 19.43 2.29
C GLY A 296 -14.34 18.26 1.38
N ASP A 297 -14.28 18.52 0.06
CA ASP A 297 -14.52 17.53 -0.99
C ASP A 297 -13.56 17.81 -2.16
N GLY A 298 -12.79 16.82 -2.54
CA GLY A 298 -11.83 16.91 -3.62
C GLY A 298 -10.39 16.51 -3.25
N THR A 299 -10.11 16.16 -1.98
CA THR A 299 -8.76 15.79 -1.55
C THR A 299 -8.78 14.62 -0.56
N VAL A 300 -7.91 13.64 -0.78
CA VAL A 300 -7.65 12.51 0.13
C VAL A 300 -6.15 12.44 0.39
N LEU A 301 -5.74 12.59 1.66
CA LEU A 301 -4.35 12.45 2.08
C LEU A 301 -3.98 10.98 2.35
N TYR A 302 -2.75 10.61 2.02
CA TYR A 302 -2.17 9.29 2.30
C TYR A 302 -1.15 9.44 3.43
N ILE A 303 -1.61 9.19 4.66
CA ILE A 303 -0.82 9.39 5.87
C ILE A 303 0.16 8.24 6.05
N ASP A 304 1.43 8.52 5.81
CA ASP A 304 2.52 7.56 5.95
C ASP A 304 2.85 7.29 7.43
N GLN A 305 2.69 8.32 8.28
CA GLN A 305 2.93 8.20 9.71
C GLN A 305 2.11 9.22 10.51
N ALA A 306 1.46 8.75 11.57
CA ALA A 306 0.94 9.61 12.62
C ALA A 306 1.95 9.64 13.78
N GLN A 307 2.41 10.84 14.15
CA GLN A 307 3.42 11.06 15.17
C GLN A 307 2.88 12.01 16.23
N MET A 308 2.74 11.52 17.45
CA MET A 308 2.33 12.29 18.62
C MET A 308 3.56 12.68 19.44
N ASN A 309 3.73 13.97 19.69
CA ASN A 309 4.77 14.52 20.53
C ASN A 309 4.17 15.07 21.82
N VAL A 310 4.55 14.49 22.94
CA VAL A 310 4.28 15.06 24.27
C VAL A 310 5.34 16.11 24.53
N VAL A 311 4.97 17.39 24.46
CA VAL A 311 5.88 18.53 24.60
C VAL A 311 5.81 19.04 26.03
N TYR A 312 6.97 19.19 26.66
CA TYR A 312 7.10 19.68 28.03
C TYR A 312 8.10 20.83 28.10
N LYS A 313 7.90 21.70 29.08
CA LYS A 313 8.78 22.85 29.37
C LYS A 313 9.56 22.61 30.63
N CYS A 314 10.84 22.88 30.64
CA CYS A 314 11.73 22.59 31.73
C CYS A 314 12.92 23.54 31.81
N TYR A 315 13.60 23.56 32.98
CA TYR A 315 14.88 24.23 33.14
C TYR A 315 16.04 23.29 32.79
N ALA A 316 17.11 23.86 32.23
CA ALA A 316 18.37 23.16 32.13
C ALA A 316 19.06 23.09 33.50
N VAL A 317 19.56 21.92 33.85
CA VAL A 317 20.20 21.65 35.12
C VAL A 317 21.52 20.92 34.90
N ASP A 318 22.54 21.34 35.63
CA ASP A 318 23.79 20.59 35.71
C ASP A 318 23.50 19.24 36.42
N THR A 319 23.75 18.12 35.76
CA THR A 319 23.47 16.78 36.28
C THR A 319 24.34 16.39 37.47
N LEU A 320 25.49 17.00 37.64
CA LEU A 320 26.41 16.71 38.74
C LEU A 320 26.07 17.51 39.99
N THR A 321 25.62 18.74 39.84
CA THR A 321 25.41 19.66 40.96
C THR A 321 23.93 19.87 41.26
N GLY A 322 23.04 19.54 40.33
CA GLY A 322 21.60 19.81 40.45
C GLY A 322 21.24 21.30 40.36
N VAL A 323 22.20 22.16 40.00
CA VAL A 323 22.00 23.61 39.96
C VAL A 323 21.40 24.00 38.59
N LYS A 324 20.42 24.90 38.59
CA LYS A 324 19.83 25.46 37.37
C LYS A 324 20.88 26.25 36.59
N LEU A 325 20.89 26.08 35.29
CA LEU A 325 21.77 26.84 34.41
C LEU A 325 21.16 28.22 34.14
N GLU A 326 21.98 29.27 34.23
CA GLU A 326 21.53 30.62 33.95
C GLU A 326 21.66 30.98 32.47
N LYS A 327 20.76 31.83 31.99
CA LYS A 327 20.84 32.45 30.66
C LYS A 327 22.08 33.35 30.57
N LYS A 328 22.78 33.33 29.45
CA LYS A 328 23.92 34.23 29.20
C LYS A 328 23.53 35.70 29.10
N VAL A 329 22.31 35.99 28.68
CA VAL A 329 21.75 37.33 28.56
C VAL A 329 20.33 37.30 29.17
N VAL A 330 20.09 38.14 30.15
CA VAL A 330 18.81 38.30 30.85
C VAL A 330 18.30 39.69 30.56
N LYS A 331 17.08 39.80 30.04
CA LYS A 331 16.38 41.07 29.88
C LYS A 331 15.71 41.47 31.21
N GLU A 332 15.51 42.73 31.39
CA GLU A 332 14.85 43.28 32.60
C GLU A 332 13.44 42.63 32.74
N GLY A 333 13.17 42.05 33.90
CA GLY A 333 11.89 41.35 34.18
C GLY A 333 11.84 39.89 33.79
N GLU A 334 12.88 39.30 33.16
CA GLU A 334 12.95 37.88 32.85
C GLU A 334 13.66 37.05 33.95
N SER A 335 13.21 35.80 34.13
CA SER A 335 13.94 34.84 34.97
C SER A 335 15.37 34.60 34.42
N LYS A 336 16.36 34.52 35.31
CA LYS A 336 17.73 34.13 34.98
C LYS A 336 17.86 32.70 34.52
N ASP A 337 16.90 31.84 34.91
CA ASP A 337 16.96 30.42 34.63
C ASP A 337 16.71 30.13 33.15
N SER A 338 17.51 29.22 32.59
CA SER A 338 17.37 28.78 31.19
C SER A 338 16.22 27.77 31.10
N THR A 339 15.16 28.13 30.37
CA THR A 339 14.04 27.25 30.10
C THR A 339 14.11 26.70 28.68
N TYR A 340 13.76 25.41 28.53
CA TYR A 340 13.77 24.69 27.28
C TYR A 340 12.48 23.92 27.08
N TYR A 341 12.15 23.63 25.82
CA TYR A 341 11.09 22.70 25.45
C TYR A 341 11.73 21.39 25.02
N GLY A 342 11.31 20.30 25.65
CA GLY A 342 11.63 18.95 25.26
C GLY A 342 10.40 18.23 24.75
N TYR A 343 10.55 17.12 24.06
CA TYR A 343 9.44 16.29 23.65
C TYR A 343 9.79 14.80 23.66
N ARG A 344 8.77 13.97 23.78
CA ARG A 344 8.83 12.52 23.58
C ARG A 344 7.83 12.13 22.51
N THR A 345 8.26 11.23 21.63
CA THR A 345 7.54 10.86 20.42
C THR A 345 6.95 9.47 20.54
N PHE A 346 5.69 9.38 20.15
CA PHE A 346 4.93 8.14 19.94
C PHE A 346 4.43 8.16 18.51
N ALA A 347 4.58 7.06 17.77
CA ALA A 347 4.26 7.09 16.34
C ALA A 347 3.66 5.77 15.87
N THR A 348 2.90 5.83 14.77
CA THR A 348 2.52 4.62 14.04
C THR A 348 3.75 3.93 13.47
N THR A 349 3.85 2.64 13.71
CA THR A 349 4.90 1.77 13.19
C THR A 349 4.25 0.51 12.60
N ARG A 350 5.03 -0.34 11.96
CA ARG A 350 4.52 -1.64 11.46
C ARG A 350 4.11 -2.61 12.57
N GLU A 351 4.45 -2.31 13.82
CA GLU A 351 4.17 -3.14 14.99
C GLU A 351 2.83 -2.82 15.64
N VAL A 352 2.18 -1.73 15.24
CA VAL A 352 0.89 -1.29 15.78
C VAL A 352 -0.22 -1.41 14.76
N ILE A 353 -1.44 -1.57 15.23
CA ILE A 353 -2.61 -1.70 14.37
C ILE A 353 -2.98 -0.33 13.79
N GLN A 354 -3.18 -0.29 12.48
CA GLN A 354 -3.81 0.80 11.77
C GLN A 354 -4.88 0.24 10.84
N ALA A 355 -6.10 0.72 10.96
CA ALA A 355 -7.25 0.25 10.20
C ALA A 355 -7.96 1.42 9.51
N ASN A 356 -8.19 1.30 8.21
CA ASN A 356 -8.88 2.33 7.43
C ASN A 356 -10.39 2.05 7.38
N GLN A 357 -11.17 3.07 7.65
CA GLN A 357 -12.60 3.10 7.40
C GLN A 357 -12.84 3.80 6.07
N LEU A 358 -13.58 3.15 5.18
CA LEU A 358 -13.88 3.67 3.85
C LEU A 358 -15.38 3.57 3.58
N ASP A 359 -15.94 4.65 3.09
CA ASP A 359 -17.34 4.72 2.68
C ASP A 359 -17.43 5.13 1.22
N ASN A 360 -18.16 4.35 0.43
CA ASN A 360 -18.44 4.61 -0.98
C ASN A 360 -19.94 4.84 -1.18
N ASP A 361 -20.30 5.63 -2.16
CA ASP A 361 -21.68 5.82 -2.61
C ASP A 361 -22.25 4.50 -3.15
N LYS A 362 -23.12 3.86 -2.36
CA LYS A 362 -23.67 2.54 -2.67
C LYS A 362 -24.51 2.53 -3.94
N ASP A 363 -25.27 3.60 -4.19
CA ASP A 363 -26.16 3.69 -5.35
C ASP A 363 -25.35 3.88 -6.64
N ALA A 364 -24.34 4.73 -6.62
CA ALA A 364 -23.45 4.93 -7.75
C ALA A 364 -22.65 3.67 -8.08
N ILE A 365 -22.12 2.98 -7.07
CA ILE A 365 -21.43 1.70 -7.24
C ILE A 365 -22.38 0.63 -7.83
N GLN A 366 -23.60 0.52 -7.31
CA GLN A 366 -24.58 -0.46 -7.82
C GLN A 366 -24.98 -0.17 -9.28
N LYS A 367 -25.08 1.10 -9.65
CA LYS A 367 -25.31 1.49 -11.05
C LYS A 367 -24.19 1.01 -11.98
N CYS A 368 -22.94 1.16 -11.57
CA CYS A 368 -21.78 0.67 -12.34
C CYS A 368 -21.74 -0.87 -12.41
N ILE A 369 -22.16 -1.57 -11.36
CA ILE A 369 -22.23 -3.04 -11.35
C ILE A 369 -23.28 -3.55 -12.34
N ASN A 370 -24.37 -2.84 -12.48
CA ASN A 370 -25.47 -3.19 -13.38
C ASN A 370 -25.18 -2.86 -14.86
N GLU A 371 -24.05 -2.18 -15.14
CA GLU A 371 -23.61 -1.90 -16.52
C GLU A 371 -23.15 -3.20 -17.19
N ASP A 372 -23.72 -3.50 -18.36
CA ASP A 372 -23.46 -4.75 -19.09
C ASP A 372 -22.44 -4.61 -20.21
N THR A 373 -22.04 -3.36 -20.55
CA THR A 373 -21.19 -3.09 -21.73
C THR A 373 -19.74 -3.42 -21.49
N TRP A 374 -19.28 -3.13 -20.28
CA TRP A 374 -17.92 -3.39 -19.79
C TRP A 374 -17.93 -3.77 -18.32
N THR A 375 -16.80 -4.21 -17.81
CA THR A 375 -16.63 -4.42 -16.38
C THR A 375 -15.74 -3.33 -15.79
N TYR A 376 -15.97 -3.04 -14.52
CA TYR A 376 -15.21 -2.05 -13.77
C TYR A 376 -14.26 -2.71 -12.80
N LEU A 377 -13.09 -2.09 -12.67
CA LEU A 377 -12.14 -2.35 -11.62
C LEU A 377 -11.92 -1.02 -10.88
N LYS A 378 -12.43 -0.88 -9.64
CA LYS A 378 -12.38 0.39 -8.89
C LYS A 378 -11.83 0.19 -7.49
N SER A 379 -10.77 0.90 -7.16
CA SER A 379 -10.26 1.08 -5.78
C SER A 379 -10.67 2.46 -5.22
N PRO A 380 -10.72 2.60 -3.89
CA PRO A 380 -10.70 1.52 -2.90
C PRO A 380 -12.10 0.94 -2.68
N ALA A 381 -12.15 -0.34 -2.30
CA ALA A 381 -13.35 -1.01 -1.79
C ALA A 381 -14.65 -0.78 -2.61
N GLY A 382 -14.55 -0.60 -3.92
CA GLY A 382 -15.70 -0.30 -4.77
C GLY A 382 -16.16 -1.51 -5.57
N ILE A 383 -15.50 -1.73 -6.71
CA ILE A 383 -15.88 -2.75 -7.68
C ILE A 383 -14.68 -3.60 -8.04
N PHE A 384 -14.84 -4.91 -7.96
CA PHE A 384 -13.91 -5.87 -8.54
C PHE A 384 -14.46 -6.45 -9.83
N THR A 385 -13.58 -6.89 -10.71
CA THR A 385 -13.96 -7.68 -11.87
C THR A 385 -13.87 -9.16 -11.52
N GLN A 386 -15.01 -9.85 -11.50
CA GLN A 386 -15.06 -11.30 -11.40
C GLN A 386 -14.88 -11.90 -12.80
N ILE A 387 -14.09 -12.95 -12.88
CA ILE A 387 -13.71 -13.64 -14.11
C ILE A 387 -14.13 -15.09 -13.95
N THR A 388 -14.94 -15.57 -14.89
CA THR A 388 -15.30 -16.99 -14.98
C THR A 388 -14.49 -17.61 -16.11
N LEU A 389 -13.56 -18.48 -15.76
CA LEU A 389 -12.74 -19.19 -16.74
C LEU A 389 -13.48 -20.44 -17.26
N PRO A 390 -13.40 -20.73 -18.57
CA PRO A 390 -14.07 -21.88 -19.20
C PRO A 390 -13.27 -23.19 -18.94
N ILE A 391 -13.06 -23.53 -17.67
CA ILE A 391 -12.18 -24.63 -17.26
C ILE A 391 -12.74 -25.99 -17.74
N SER A 392 -14.05 -26.18 -17.71
CA SER A 392 -14.68 -27.39 -18.24
C SER A 392 -14.41 -27.55 -19.75
N GLN A 393 -14.50 -26.46 -20.52
CA GLN A 393 -14.20 -26.49 -21.97
C GLN A 393 -12.70 -26.77 -22.23
N ILE A 394 -11.82 -26.20 -21.40
CA ILE A 394 -10.39 -26.49 -21.47
C ILE A 394 -10.14 -27.96 -21.17
N ALA A 395 -10.72 -28.51 -20.11
CA ALA A 395 -10.63 -29.91 -19.74
C ALA A 395 -11.18 -30.84 -20.85
N ASP A 396 -12.37 -30.53 -21.39
CA ASP A 396 -12.99 -31.31 -22.45
C ASP A 396 -12.15 -31.31 -23.74
N SER A 397 -11.53 -30.18 -24.06
CA SER A 397 -10.64 -30.11 -25.23
C SER A 397 -9.38 -30.97 -25.10
N LEU A 398 -8.94 -31.22 -23.86
CA LEU A 398 -7.87 -32.17 -23.53
C LEU A 398 -8.39 -33.61 -23.44
N LEU A 399 -9.64 -33.81 -23.00
CA LEU A 399 -10.24 -35.11 -22.78
C LEU A 399 -10.90 -35.74 -24.03
N ASN A 400 -11.27 -34.93 -25.03
CA ASN A 400 -11.86 -35.42 -26.29
C ASN A 400 -10.89 -36.21 -27.20
N GLN A 401 -9.75 -36.59 -26.66
CA GLN A 401 -8.78 -37.46 -27.31
C GLN A 401 -8.96 -38.89 -26.81
N THR A 402 -8.54 -39.88 -27.60
CA THR A 402 -8.58 -41.30 -27.21
C THR A 402 -7.83 -41.54 -25.89
N ALA A 403 -8.22 -42.57 -25.12
CA ALA A 403 -7.63 -42.86 -23.81
C ALA A 403 -6.09 -42.92 -23.82
N GLU A 404 -5.49 -43.38 -24.93
CA GLU A 404 -4.03 -43.43 -25.15
C GLU A 404 -3.42 -42.02 -25.31
N LYS A 405 -4.16 -41.04 -25.88
CA LYS A 405 -3.71 -39.66 -26.02
C LYS A 405 -3.89 -38.84 -24.74
N ARG A 406 -4.86 -39.16 -23.86
CA ARG A 406 -5.09 -38.47 -22.60
C ARG A 406 -3.91 -38.54 -21.64
N GLN A 407 -3.10 -39.61 -21.72
CA GLN A 407 -1.92 -39.79 -20.87
C GLN A 407 -0.72 -38.97 -21.33
N SER A 408 -0.79 -38.37 -22.54
CA SER A 408 0.34 -37.67 -23.15
C SER A 408 0.17 -36.14 -23.22
N ASP A 409 -1.03 -35.63 -23.07
CA ASP A 409 -1.28 -34.21 -23.20
C ASP A 409 -1.21 -33.48 -21.85
N ILE A 410 -0.31 -32.49 -21.76
CA ILE A 410 -0.06 -31.70 -20.57
C ILE A 410 -0.31 -30.25 -20.91
N LEU A 411 -1.05 -29.53 -20.05
CA LEU A 411 -1.14 -28.06 -20.10
C LEU A 411 0.25 -27.48 -19.89
N ASN A 412 0.82 -26.89 -20.92
CA ASN A 412 2.16 -26.31 -20.84
C ASN A 412 2.12 -24.88 -20.28
N ALA A 413 1.32 -24.03 -20.88
CA ALA A 413 1.15 -22.65 -20.45
C ALA A 413 -0.25 -22.14 -20.75
N VAL A 414 -0.86 -21.51 -19.76
CA VAL A 414 -2.15 -20.83 -19.91
C VAL A 414 -1.96 -19.34 -19.69
N LYS A 415 -2.22 -18.54 -20.73
CA LYS A 415 -2.11 -17.09 -20.71
C LYS A 415 -3.51 -16.46 -20.65
N LEU A 416 -3.71 -15.53 -19.72
CA LEU A 416 -4.94 -14.73 -19.62
C LEU A 416 -4.64 -13.28 -19.94
N GLY A 417 -5.37 -12.71 -20.90
CA GLY A 417 -5.31 -11.30 -21.26
C GLY A 417 -6.65 -10.60 -21.02
N ILE A 418 -6.64 -9.49 -20.31
CA ILE A 418 -7.82 -8.68 -19.99
C ILE A 418 -7.60 -7.28 -20.55
N PRO A 419 -8.16 -6.94 -21.73
CA PRO A 419 -7.95 -5.66 -22.37
C PRO A 419 -8.61 -4.52 -21.59
N ILE A 420 -7.91 -3.38 -21.49
CA ILE A 420 -8.39 -2.17 -20.84
C ILE A 420 -8.99 -1.26 -21.91
N TYR A 421 -10.10 -0.62 -21.59
CA TYR A 421 -10.65 0.46 -22.39
C TYR A 421 -9.98 1.77 -21.93
N ASN A 422 -8.99 2.22 -22.69
CA ASN A 422 -8.28 3.45 -22.39
C ASN A 422 -9.11 4.65 -22.84
N GLU A 423 -9.64 5.38 -21.86
CA GLU A 423 -10.18 6.72 -22.10
C GLU A 423 -9.07 7.74 -21.86
N THR A 424 -8.96 8.70 -22.77
CA THR A 424 -8.24 9.94 -22.49
C THR A 424 -9.11 10.75 -21.52
N SER A 425 -8.78 10.73 -20.25
CA SER A 425 -9.47 11.56 -19.27
C SER A 425 -8.94 12.98 -19.37
N ASP A 426 -9.75 13.91 -19.85
CA ASP A 426 -9.48 15.35 -19.79
C ASP A 426 -9.68 15.93 -18.38
N LYS A 427 -10.02 15.11 -17.40
CA LYS A 427 -10.28 15.52 -16.03
C LYS A 427 -8.97 15.89 -15.33
N LYS A 428 -8.91 17.10 -14.80
CA LYS A 428 -7.75 17.65 -14.07
C LYS A 428 -7.31 16.76 -12.87
N PHE A 429 -8.24 16.05 -12.28
CA PHE A 429 -8.03 15.15 -11.15
C PHE A 429 -8.68 13.78 -11.39
N GLY A 430 -8.36 13.18 -12.53
CA GLY A 430 -8.86 11.85 -12.90
C GLY A 430 -8.22 10.75 -12.06
N MET A 431 -9.00 9.75 -11.69
CA MET A 431 -8.48 8.52 -11.10
C MET A 431 -7.61 7.79 -12.13
N SER A 432 -6.43 7.33 -11.71
CA SER A 432 -5.53 6.57 -12.58
C SER A 432 -5.93 5.10 -12.68
N THR A 433 -5.57 4.48 -13.81
CA THR A 433 -5.69 3.03 -13.96
C THR A 433 -4.79 2.31 -12.94
N PRO A 434 -5.32 1.36 -12.17
CA PRO A 434 -4.53 0.56 -11.24
C PRO A 434 -3.36 -0.12 -11.95
N SER A 435 -2.13 0.14 -11.50
CA SER A 435 -0.93 -0.40 -12.14
C SER A 435 -0.62 -1.83 -11.72
N ASN A 436 -0.88 -2.18 -10.46
CA ASN A 436 -0.67 -3.53 -9.97
C ASN A 436 -2.02 -4.17 -9.68
N VAL A 437 -2.23 -5.36 -10.20
CA VAL A 437 -3.46 -6.11 -9.95
C VAL A 437 -3.14 -7.57 -9.63
N LEU A 438 -3.89 -8.11 -8.68
CA LEU A 438 -3.82 -9.50 -8.28
C LEU A 438 -4.98 -10.24 -8.92
N LEU A 439 -4.68 -11.30 -9.65
CA LEU A 439 -5.65 -12.32 -10.05
C LEU A 439 -5.63 -13.41 -8.99
N ILE A 440 -6.77 -13.67 -8.37
CA ILE A 440 -6.89 -14.65 -7.30
C ILE A 440 -8.15 -15.48 -7.45
N ARG A 441 -8.11 -16.77 -7.12
CA ARG A 441 -9.33 -17.57 -7.02
C ARG A 441 -10.24 -17.02 -5.93
N LYS A 442 -11.53 -16.84 -6.25
CA LYS A 442 -12.51 -16.18 -5.36
C LYS A 442 -12.50 -16.74 -3.93
N LYS A 443 -12.38 -18.07 -3.79
CA LYS A 443 -12.36 -18.76 -2.49
C LYS A 443 -11.18 -18.40 -1.58
N TYR A 444 -10.09 -17.86 -2.13
CA TYR A 444 -8.88 -17.51 -1.35
C TYR A 444 -8.78 -16.00 -1.06
N LYS A 445 -9.68 -15.18 -1.63
CA LYS A 445 -9.62 -13.73 -1.60
C LYS A 445 -9.35 -13.15 -0.20
N ASP A 446 -10.18 -13.50 0.77
CA ASP A 446 -10.12 -12.90 2.10
C ASP A 446 -8.91 -13.42 2.89
N SER A 447 -8.71 -14.75 2.88
CA SER A 447 -7.58 -15.38 3.59
C SER A 447 -6.22 -14.93 3.09
N PHE A 448 -6.09 -14.51 1.84
CA PHE A 448 -4.84 -14.01 1.26
C PHE A 448 -4.36 -12.75 1.99
N PHE A 449 -5.24 -11.77 2.14
CA PHE A 449 -4.91 -10.49 2.76
C PHE A 449 -4.82 -10.61 4.29
N GLU A 450 -5.71 -11.36 4.93
CA GLU A 450 -5.69 -11.60 6.39
C GLU A 450 -4.39 -12.27 6.85
N LYS A 451 -3.86 -13.19 6.05
CA LYS A 451 -2.62 -13.93 6.35
C LYS A 451 -1.37 -13.27 5.78
N ASN A 452 -1.51 -12.06 5.18
CA ASN A 452 -0.42 -11.34 4.53
C ASN A 452 0.40 -12.22 3.57
N GLN A 453 -0.31 -12.95 2.70
CA GLN A 453 0.30 -13.88 1.75
C GLN A 453 0.94 -13.12 0.58
N LEU A 454 1.89 -13.76 -0.07
CA LEU A 454 2.46 -13.32 -1.35
C LEU A 454 1.89 -14.17 -2.49
N SER A 455 1.94 -13.65 -3.71
CA SER A 455 1.54 -14.40 -4.90
C SER A 455 2.44 -15.63 -5.08
N ASP A 456 1.82 -16.78 -5.29
CA ASP A 456 2.45 -18.11 -5.38
C ASP A 456 2.32 -18.77 -6.75
N GLU A 457 1.64 -18.10 -7.71
CA GLU A 457 1.29 -18.59 -9.06
C GLU A 457 0.44 -19.88 -9.06
N ILE A 458 -0.06 -20.31 -7.88
CA ILE A 458 -0.95 -21.47 -7.69
C ILE A 458 -2.35 -21.02 -7.33
N THR A 459 -2.46 -20.17 -6.30
CA THR A 459 -3.74 -19.64 -5.82
C THR A 459 -3.99 -18.24 -6.33
N SER A 460 -2.92 -17.52 -6.65
CA SER A 460 -2.93 -16.13 -7.11
C SER A 460 -1.77 -15.83 -8.05
N SER A 461 -1.96 -14.88 -8.97
CA SER A 461 -0.93 -14.36 -9.88
C SER A 461 -0.94 -12.84 -9.88
N LEU A 462 0.26 -12.23 -9.86
CA LEU A 462 0.42 -10.79 -9.73
C LEU A 462 0.84 -10.15 -11.06
N PHE A 463 0.01 -9.24 -11.59
CA PHE A 463 0.41 -8.37 -12.69
C PHE A 463 1.13 -7.14 -12.15
N ARG A 464 2.33 -6.91 -12.69
CA ARG A 464 3.13 -5.69 -12.49
C ARG A 464 3.63 -5.22 -13.85
N PRO A 465 3.28 -4.02 -14.30
CA PRO A 465 3.73 -3.54 -15.58
C PRO A 465 5.23 -3.21 -15.54
N THR A 466 5.94 -3.53 -16.61
CA THR A 466 7.33 -3.14 -16.82
C THR A 466 7.47 -1.74 -17.41
N THR A 467 6.37 -1.20 -17.93
CA THR A 467 6.28 0.13 -18.53
C THR A 467 5.14 0.92 -17.90
N THR A 468 5.22 2.24 -17.95
CA THR A 468 4.17 3.14 -17.42
C THR A 468 2.90 3.14 -18.27
N SER A 469 2.97 2.65 -19.50
CA SER A 469 1.83 2.56 -20.41
C SER A 469 1.57 1.10 -20.76
N PHE A 470 0.37 0.61 -20.48
CA PHE A 470 -0.09 -0.73 -20.81
C PHE A 470 -1.58 -0.68 -21.22
N THR A 471 -1.98 -1.59 -22.10
CA THR A 471 -3.33 -1.63 -22.68
C THR A 471 -4.15 -2.83 -22.22
N GLN A 472 -3.52 -3.74 -21.46
CA GLN A 472 -4.17 -4.92 -20.91
C GLN A 472 -3.44 -5.44 -19.67
N TYR A 473 -4.18 -6.10 -18.81
CA TYR A 473 -3.62 -6.93 -17.75
C TYR A 473 -3.33 -8.31 -18.30
N THR A 474 -2.08 -8.73 -18.27
CA THR A 474 -1.63 -10.01 -18.87
C THR A 474 -1.02 -10.90 -17.79
N PHE A 475 -1.57 -12.08 -17.63
CA PHE A 475 -1.04 -13.14 -16.78
C PHE A 475 -0.48 -14.23 -17.69
N ASN A 476 0.84 -14.32 -17.76
CA ASN A 476 1.53 -15.14 -18.78
C ASN A 476 1.42 -16.64 -18.55
N ASN A 477 1.27 -17.06 -17.29
CA ASN A 477 1.12 -18.49 -16.98
C ASN A 477 0.27 -18.68 -15.73
N ILE A 478 -0.98 -19.05 -15.90
CA ILE A 478 -1.92 -19.41 -14.83
C ILE A 478 -2.23 -20.92 -14.82
N THR A 479 -1.36 -21.73 -15.39
CA THR A 479 -1.57 -23.19 -15.50
C THR A 479 -1.81 -23.85 -14.15
N GLN A 480 -1.04 -23.48 -13.13
CA GLN A 480 -1.21 -24.05 -11.80
C GLN A 480 -2.55 -23.65 -11.15
N MET A 481 -3.02 -22.44 -11.43
CA MET A 481 -4.35 -21.99 -10.96
C MET A 481 -5.47 -22.80 -11.61
N ILE A 482 -5.34 -23.15 -12.90
CA ILE A 482 -6.28 -24.05 -13.59
C ILE A 482 -6.24 -25.45 -12.98
N ASN A 483 -5.03 -25.98 -12.76
CA ASN A 483 -4.85 -27.30 -12.15
C ASN A 483 -5.44 -27.36 -10.73
N ASP A 484 -5.33 -26.30 -9.93
CA ASP A 484 -5.96 -26.20 -8.61
C ASP A 484 -7.51 -26.25 -8.70
N CYS A 485 -8.08 -25.63 -9.74
CA CYS A 485 -9.53 -25.75 -10.00
C CYS A 485 -9.92 -27.17 -10.39
N LEU A 486 -9.16 -27.81 -11.29
CA LEU A 486 -9.43 -29.19 -11.72
C LEU A 486 -9.32 -30.17 -10.57
N ALA A 487 -8.35 -29.99 -9.68
CA ALA A 487 -8.21 -30.81 -8.47
C ALA A 487 -9.40 -30.67 -7.51
N ASP A 488 -9.95 -29.46 -7.36
CA ASP A 488 -11.19 -29.25 -6.57
C ASP A 488 -12.37 -30.01 -7.19
N ARG A 489 -12.52 -29.95 -8.51
CA ARG A 489 -13.58 -30.64 -9.24
C ARG A 489 -13.45 -32.17 -9.09
N GLU A 490 -12.26 -32.70 -9.28
CA GLU A 490 -11.97 -34.14 -9.13
C GLU A 490 -12.28 -34.61 -7.69
N LYS A 491 -11.89 -33.82 -6.70
CA LYS A 491 -12.18 -34.09 -5.29
C LYS A 491 -13.69 -34.11 -5.03
N ALA A 492 -14.44 -33.16 -5.57
CA ALA A 492 -15.89 -33.08 -5.41
C ALA A 492 -16.59 -34.27 -6.09
N GLU A 493 -16.16 -34.62 -7.32
CA GLU A 493 -16.70 -35.77 -8.06
C GLU A 493 -16.48 -37.09 -7.30
N LYS A 494 -15.28 -37.28 -6.75
CA LYS A 494 -14.96 -38.42 -5.91
C LYS A 494 -15.81 -38.48 -4.64
N GLU A 495 -15.97 -37.34 -3.95
CA GLU A 495 -16.78 -37.27 -2.72
C GLU A 495 -18.26 -37.56 -2.99
N ILE A 496 -18.82 -37.02 -4.08
CA ILE A 496 -20.18 -37.31 -4.51
C ILE A 496 -20.31 -38.82 -4.83
N HIS A 497 -19.34 -39.41 -5.53
CA HIS A 497 -19.37 -40.84 -5.86
C HIS A 497 -19.27 -41.72 -4.60
N GLU A 498 -18.46 -41.35 -3.62
CA GLU A 498 -18.24 -42.14 -2.40
C GLU A 498 -19.36 -41.97 -1.36
N LYS A 499 -19.86 -40.73 -1.19
CA LYS A 499 -20.83 -40.39 -0.13
C LYS A 499 -22.26 -40.12 -0.63
N GLY A 500 -22.47 -40.06 -1.95
CA GLY A 500 -23.74 -39.71 -2.58
C GLY A 500 -24.07 -38.22 -2.60
N SER A 501 -23.33 -37.39 -1.89
CA SER A 501 -23.52 -35.92 -1.85
C SER A 501 -22.31 -35.20 -1.31
N ILE A 502 -22.23 -33.89 -1.59
CA ILE A 502 -21.25 -32.96 -1.02
C ILE A 502 -21.94 -31.68 -0.53
N THR A 503 -21.50 -31.13 0.57
CA THR A 503 -22.00 -29.85 1.09
C THR A 503 -21.10 -28.71 0.68
N ILE A 504 -21.69 -27.67 0.09
CA ILE A 504 -21.02 -26.47 -0.39
C ILE A 504 -21.40 -25.32 0.54
N LYS A 505 -20.42 -24.56 0.99
CA LYS A 505 -20.63 -23.30 1.71
C LYS A 505 -20.71 -22.16 0.71
N ILE A 506 -21.90 -21.58 0.57
CA ILE A 506 -22.13 -20.41 -0.27
C ILE A 506 -22.09 -19.18 0.62
N THR A 507 -21.20 -18.24 0.32
CA THR A 507 -21.08 -16.98 1.08
C THR A 507 -21.54 -15.82 0.20
N ASP A 508 -22.50 -15.03 0.72
CA ASP A 508 -22.98 -13.84 0.04
C ASP A 508 -21.98 -12.67 0.15
N LEU A 509 -22.32 -11.53 -0.45
CA LEU A 509 -21.48 -10.32 -0.46
C LEU A 509 -21.34 -9.68 0.92
N ASP A 510 -22.29 -9.93 1.81
CA ASP A 510 -22.31 -9.40 3.18
C ASP A 510 -21.55 -10.32 4.15
N GLY A 511 -21.03 -11.45 3.66
CA GLY A 511 -20.29 -12.43 4.44
C GLY A 511 -21.16 -13.46 5.16
N ASN A 512 -22.49 -13.47 4.91
CA ASN A 512 -23.36 -14.50 5.44
C ASN A 512 -23.18 -15.80 4.66
N SER A 513 -23.07 -16.89 5.37
CA SER A 513 -22.83 -18.19 4.75
C SER A 513 -24.04 -19.12 4.91
N LYS A 514 -24.36 -19.81 3.82
CA LYS A 514 -25.38 -20.85 3.77
C LYS A 514 -24.73 -22.15 3.27
N ASP A 515 -25.01 -23.25 3.96
CA ASP A 515 -24.60 -24.57 3.52
C ASP A 515 -25.67 -25.14 2.59
N GLU A 516 -25.28 -25.64 1.42
CA GLU A 516 -26.13 -26.28 0.44
C GLU A 516 -25.56 -27.64 0.06
N THR A 517 -26.39 -28.68 0.07
CA THR A 517 -25.99 -30.05 -0.23
C THR A 517 -26.42 -30.44 -1.62
N VAL A 518 -25.48 -30.86 -2.45
CA VAL A 518 -25.71 -31.30 -3.83
C VAL A 518 -25.28 -32.76 -4.02
N ASN A 519 -25.93 -33.46 -4.95
CA ASN A 519 -25.72 -34.88 -5.17
C ASN A 519 -25.19 -35.23 -6.56
N ASN A 520 -24.90 -34.24 -7.39
CA ASN A 520 -24.29 -34.41 -8.68
C ASN A 520 -23.25 -33.31 -8.96
N ILE A 521 -22.31 -33.61 -9.86
CA ILE A 521 -21.20 -32.72 -10.16
C ILE A 521 -21.62 -31.43 -10.88
N LYS A 522 -22.69 -31.49 -11.66
CA LYS A 522 -23.17 -30.31 -12.40
C LYS A 522 -23.70 -29.23 -11.45
N ASP A 523 -24.53 -29.62 -10.48
CA ASP A 523 -25.06 -28.71 -9.46
C ASP A 523 -23.89 -28.15 -8.61
N TRP A 524 -22.87 -28.98 -8.35
CA TRP A 524 -21.65 -28.52 -7.69
C TRP A 524 -20.89 -27.48 -8.54
N GLU A 525 -20.71 -27.72 -9.83
CA GLU A 525 -20.07 -26.77 -10.75
C GLU A 525 -20.81 -25.43 -10.82
N ASP A 526 -22.14 -25.47 -10.82
CA ASP A 526 -22.98 -24.27 -10.91
C ASP A 526 -22.96 -23.44 -9.61
N LEU A 527 -22.83 -24.07 -8.45
CA LEU A 527 -22.97 -23.42 -7.14
C LEU A 527 -21.65 -23.13 -6.44
N SER A 528 -20.60 -23.94 -6.67
CA SER A 528 -19.35 -23.87 -5.89
C SER A 528 -18.42 -22.72 -6.28
N GLU A 529 -18.71 -22.01 -7.37
CA GLU A 529 -17.86 -20.94 -7.89
C GLU A 529 -16.39 -21.37 -8.14
N TRP A 530 -16.17 -22.67 -8.36
CA TRP A 530 -14.86 -23.33 -8.45
C TRP A 530 -13.95 -22.79 -9.55
N ASN A 531 -14.51 -22.19 -10.61
CA ASN A 531 -13.84 -21.62 -11.77
C ASN A 531 -13.87 -20.08 -11.78
N LYS A 532 -14.25 -19.45 -10.65
CA LYS A 532 -14.32 -18.01 -10.51
C LYS A 532 -13.05 -17.41 -9.89
N PHE A 533 -12.59 -16.35 -10.52
CA PHE A 533 -11.45 -15.57 -10.14
C PHE A 533 -11.86 -14.12 -9.92
N VAL A 534 -11.09 -13.39 -9.14
CA VAL A 534 -11.32 -11.96 -8.91
C VAL A 534 -10.04 -11.20 -9.23
N LEU A 535 -10.20 -10.10 -9.97
CA LEU A 535 -9.14 -9.15 -10.25
C LEU A 535 -9.22 -8.02 -9.21
N ILE A 536 -8.13 -7.79 -8.49
CA ILE A 536 -8.09 -6.88 -7.34
C ILE A 536 -6.94 -5.88 -7.49
N PRO A 537 -7.19 -4.55 -7.42
CA PRO A 537 -6.12 -3.56 -7.32
C PRO A 537 -5.32 -3.74 -6.04
N VAL A 538 -3.98 -3.78 -6.15
CA VAL A 538 -3.11 -4.02 -5.00
C VAL A 538 -1.95 -3.04 -4.92
N LEU A 539 -1.57 -2.71 -3.69
CA LEU A 539 -0.34 -2.00 -3.35
C LEU A 539 0.75 -3.04 -3.10
N VAL A 540 1.82 -2.97 -3.87
CA VAL A 540 2.96 -3.89 -3.76
C VAL A 540 4.12 -3.17 -3.13
N THR A 541 4.61 -3.69 -2.01
CA THR A 541 5.84 -3.21 -1.35
C THR A 541 6.99 -4.13 -1.70
N THR A 542 8.12 -3.53 -2.08
CA THR A 542 9.33 -4.25 -2.45
C THR A 542 10.49 -3.90 -1.54
N ASP A 543 11.38 -4.84 -1.32
CA ASP A 543 12.64 -4.57 -0.61
C ASP A 543 13.61 -3.82 -1.53
N SER A 544 14.00 -2.61 -1.12
CA SER A 544 14.99 -1.79 -1.83
C SER A 544 16.44 -2.05 -1.39
N SER A 545 16.66 -2.92 -0.39
CA SER A 545 18.00 -3.19 0.16
C SER A 545 18.92 -4.00 -0.76
N SER A 546 18.38 -4.56 -1.84
CA SER A 546 19.15 -5.34 -2.83
C SER A 546 19.80 -4.48 -3.92
N SER A 547 20.24 -3.25 -3.62
CA SER A 547 20.94 -2.34 -4.56
C SER A 547 22.26 -2.89 -5.12
N ASN A 548 22.70 -4.07 -4.70
CA ASN A 548 23.91 -4.73 -5.19
C ASN A 548 23.65 -5.86 -6.21
N SER A 549 22.40 -6.08 -6.65
CA SER A 549 22.14 -7.03 -7.72
C SER A 549 22.31 -6.36 -9.08
N TYR A 550 23.27 -6.81 -9.83
CA TYR A 550 23.49 -6.43 -11.23
C TYR A 550 22.29 -6.77 -12.15
N TYR A 551 21.32 -7.50 -11.62
CA TYR A 551 20.01 -7.82 -12.20
C TYR A 551 18.94 -7.36 -11.19
N GLY A 552 18.48 -6.13 -11.32
CA GLY A 552 17.56 -5.44 -10.42
C GLY A 552 16.19 -6.10 -10.21
N SER A 553 16.13 -7.28 -9.62
CA SER A 553 14.87 -7.85 -9.14
C SER A 553 14.65 -7.43 -7.69
N SER A 554 13.77 -6.47 -7.46
CA SER A 554 13.29 -6.16 -6.12
C SER A 554 12.30 -7.23 -5.67
N ASN A 555 12.59 -7.91 -4.54
CA ASN A 555 11.69 -8.90 -3.97
C ASN A 555 10.42 -8.24 -3.44
N VAL A 556 9.28 -8.83 -3.73
CA VAL A 556 8.00 -8.42 -3.12
C VAL A 556 8.00 -8.87 -1.67
N ILE A 557 7.75 -7.94 -0.75
CA ILE A 557 7.68 -8.22 0.70
C ILE A 557 6.27 -8.12 1.27
N SER A 558 5.35 -7.43 0.57
CA SER A 558 3.94 -7.32 0.99
C SER A 558 3.05 -7.01 -0.22
N ILE A 559 1.85 -7.58 -0.20
CA ILE A 559 0.76 -7.29 -1.14
C ILE A 559 -0.46 -6.95 -0.30
N GLN A 560 -0.96 -5.72 -0.43
CA GLN A 560 -2.13 -5.22 0.29
C GLN A 560 -3.16 -4.67 -0.70
N HIS A 561 -4.41 -4.51 -0.28
CA HIS A 561 -5.38 -3.79 -1.11
C HIS A 561 -4.87 -2.38 -1.43
N ASP A 562 -5.03 -1.94 -2.69
CA ASP A 562 -4.76 -0.55 -3.02
C ASP A 562 -5.95 0.31 -2.57
N LEU A 563 -5.71 1.16 -1.58
CA LEU A 563 -6.71 2.07 -1.02
C LEU A 563 -6.65 3.47 -1.66
N LYS A 564 -5.86 3.65 -2.71
CA LYS A 564 -5.83 4.89 -3.50
C LYS A 564 -6.98 4.92 -4.49
N PRO A 565 -7.61 6.09 -4.70
CA PRO A 565 -8.61 6.23 -5.74
C PRO A 565 -8.04 5.91 -7.13
N GLY A 566 -8.63 4.91 -7.76
CA GLY A 566 -8.24 4.44 -9.08
C GLY A 566 -9.35 3.64 -9.74
N TYR A 567 -9.42 3.62 -11.07
CA TYR A 567 -10.32 2.73 -11.78
C TYR A 567 -9.82 2.36 -13.17
N ALA A 568 -10.34 1.26 -13.69
CA ALA A 568 -10.25 0.88 -15.10
C ALA A 568 -11.60 0.38 -15.59
N ARG A 569 -11.91 0.64 -16.86
CA ARG A 569 -12.93 -0.09 -17.60
C ARG A 569 -12.26 -1.22 -18.37
N LEU A 570 -12.79 -2.41 -18.23
CA LEU A 570 -12.25 -3.58 -18.91
C LEU A 570 -13.19 -4.01 -20.03
N LYS A 571 -12.62 -4.35 -21.18
CA LYS A 571 -13.38 -4.87 -22.32
C LYS A 571 -13.84 -6.28 -21.96
N GLY A 572 -15.15 -6.51 -22.10
CA GLY A 572 -15.77 -7.77 -21.71
C GLY A 572 -17.23 -7.52 -21.34
N GLY A 573 -17.70 -8.21 -20.33
CA GLY A 573 -19.09 -8.17 -19.88
C GLY A 573 -19.95 -9.25 -20.55
N LYS A 574 -21.22 -9.34 -20.12
CA LYS A 574 -22.13 -10.41 -20.55
C LYS A 574 -22.50 -10.34 -22.03
N LYS A 575 -22.51 -9.15 -22.62
CA LYS A 575 -23.01 -8.93 -23.99
C LYS A 575 -21.92 -8.80 -25.05
N GLY A 576 -20.63 -8.66 -24.66
CA GLY A 576 -19.53 -8.52 -25.62
C GLY A 576 -19.74 -7.37 -26.61
N THR A 577 -20.24 -6.23 -26.16
CA THR A 577 -20.67 -5.12 -27.02
C THR A 577 -19.54 -4.26 -27.54
N ILE A 578 -18.35 -4.36 -26.97
CA ILE A 578 -17.17 -3.63 -27.47
C ILE A 578 -16.64 -4.37 -28.68
N GLN A 579 -16.53 -3.64 -29.80
CA GLN A 579 -16.03 -4.18 -31.06
C GLN A 579 -14.62 -3.65 -31.35
N ASP A 580 -13.81 -4.48 -32.02
CA ASP A 580 -12.54 -4.06 -32.62
C ASP A 580 -12.77 -3.17 -33.86
N ALA A 581 -11.69 -2.69 -34.47
CA ALA A 581 -11.76 -1.90 -35.69
C ALA A 581 -12.38 -2.65 -36.89
N LYS A 582 -12.57 -3.97 -36.81
CA LYS A 582 -13.18 -4.82 -37.84
C LYS A 582 -14.63 -5.19 -37.51
N GLY A 583 -15.17 -4.69 -36.37
CA GLY A 583 -16.54 -4.97 -35.93
C GLY A 583 -16.72 -6.28 -35.19
N ASN A 584 -15.63 -6.97 -34.82
CA ASN A 584 -15.72 -8.20 -34.01
C ASN A 584 -15.84 -7.86 -32.51
N PRO A 585 -16.66 -8.58 -31.75
CA PRO A 585 -16.70 -8.42 -30.29
C PRO A 585 -15.33 -8.69 -29.67
N VAL A 586 -14.92 -7.83 -28.74
CA VAL A 586 -13.67 -7.99 -28.00
C VAL A 586 -13.99 -8.50 -26.60
N TYR A 587 -13.59 -9.72 -26.33
CA TYR A 587 -13.68 -10.35 -25.01
C TYR A 587 -12.30 -10.48 -24.38
N PRO A 588 -12.22 -10.57 -23.05
CA PRO A 588 -11.07 -11.17 -22.43
C PRO A 588 -10.87 -12.58 -22.94
N ALA A 589 -9.65 -12.96 -23.19
CA ALA A 589 -9.36 -14.27 -23.76
C ALA A 589 -8.35 -15.02 -22.92
N VAL A 590 -8.58 -16.31 -22.72
CA VAL A 590 -7.60 -17.26 -22.23
C VAL A 590 -7.08 -18.09 -23.41
N SER A 591 -5.77 -18.11 -23.56
CA SER A 591 -5.11 -18.99 -24.53
C SER A 591 -4.19 -19.96 -23.81
N TYR A 592 -4.15 -21.21 -24.25
CA TYR A 592 -3.24 -22.20 -23.71
C TYR A 592 -2.54 -22.97 -24.80
N THR A 593 -1.35 -23.44 -24.47
CA THR A 593 -0.62 -24.42 -25.27
C THR A 593 -0.57 -25.75 -24.53
N HIS A 594 -0.86 -26.84 -25.24
CA HIS A 594 -0.62 -28.19 -24.74
C HIS A 594 0.46 -28.85 -25.59
N LEU A 595 1.24 -29.70 -24.95
CA LEU A 595 2.28 -30.50 -25.59
C LEU A 595 1.83 -31.96 -25.58
N THR A 596 1.84 -32.57 -26.75
CA THR A 596 1.67 -34.03 -26.88
C THR A 596 3.04 -34.70 -26.74
N LEU A 597 3.24 -35.44 -25.67
CA LEU A 597 4.49 -36.22 -25.50
C LEU A 597 4.44 -37.44 -26.40
N PRO A 598 5.55 -37.83 -27.05
CA PRO A 598 5.60 -39.07 -27.83
C PRO A 598 5.38 -40.26 -26.91
N THR A 599 4.41 -41.09 -27.23
CA THR A 599 4.27 -42.41 -26.61
C THR A 599 5.45 -43.26 -27.06
N THR A 600 6.40 -43.51 -26.19
CA THR A 600 7.42 -44.55 -26.44
C THR A 600 6.68 -45.88 -26.43
N SER A 601 6.33 -46.41 -27.61
CA SER A 601 6.00 -47.79 -27.74
C SER A 601 7.27 -48.61 -27.38
N ARG A 602 7.28 -49.17 -26.16
CA ARG A 602 8.23 -50.22 -25.85
C ARG A 602 7.81 -51.45 -26.67
N VAL A 603 8.58 -51.75 -27.70
CA VAL A 603 8.61 -53.08 -28.30
C VAL A 603 9.30 -54.04 -27.32
#